data_c632d8c42bd2e266358710c020601266
#
_entry.id   c632d8c42bd2e266358710c020601266
#
_cell.length_a   1.000
_cell.length_b   1.000
_cell.length_c   1.000
_cell.angle_alpha   90.00
_cell.angle_beta   90.00
_cell.angle_gamma   90.00
#
_symmetry.space_group_name_H-M   'P 1'
#
loop_
_entity.id
_entity.type
_entity.pdbx_description
1 polymer ?
#
loop_
_entity_poly.entity_id
_entity_poly.type
_entity_poly.pdbx_seq_one_letter_code
_entity_poly.pdbx_strand_id
1 'polypeptide(L)'
;MATHEQYYVPAQSKWPIIATIGMATTVYGLATWFNDLHAQRAQSHGPLIFSIGGLFLAYMLFGWFGAVIKESRAGLYSAQMDRSFRWGMSWFIFSEVMFFAAFFGALFYVRTFAGPWLGGEGAKGIAHSLWPNFQYVWPLLHSPDPTLFPSPKEIVNPWHLPLVNTILLVSSSFTVTFAHHALKHSKRGLLKAWLALTIVLGLTFLACQATEYVEAYHELGLTLGSGIYGSTFFMLTGFHGAHVTMGTLMLSIMLIRILRGHFDAEHQFGFEAASWYWHFVDVVWIGLFVFVYVL
;
A
#
# COMPACT_ATOMS: atom_id res chain seq x y z
N MET A 1 -45.85 2.58 14.06
CA MET A 1 -44.87 2.53 15.17
C MET A 1 -43.51 2.23 14.55
N ALA A 2 -42.59 3.13 14.59
CA ALA A 2 -41.21 2.86 14.14
C ALA A 2 -40.62 1.86 15.13
N THR A 3 -40.35 0.65 14.66
CA THR A 3 -39.56 -0.33 15.42
C THR A 3 -38.19 0.30 15.62
N HIS A 4 -37.86 0.65 16.85
CA HIS A 4 -36.49 1.03 17.20
C HIS A 4 -35.60 -0.17 16.85
N GLU A 5 -34.84 -0.09 15.73
CA GLU A 5 -33.81 -1.07 15.43
C GLU A 5 -32.82 -1.08 16.62
N GLN A 6 -32.75 -2.20 17.29
CA GLN A 6 -31.89 -2.35 18.44
C GLN A 6 -30.44 -2.35 17.94
N TYR A 7 -29.63 -1.39 18.40
CA TYR A 7 -28.21 -1.32 18.03
C TYR A 7 -27.47 -2.54 18.60
N TYR A 8 -26.87 -3.34 17.73
CA TYR A 8 -26.08 -4.49 18.13
C TYR A 8 -24.80 -4.06 18.82
N VAL A 9 -24.61 -4.48 20.06
CA VAL A 9 -23.36 -4.30 20.81
C VAL A 9 -22.63 -5.64 20.82
N PRO A 10 -21.43 -5.74 20.17
CA PRO A 10 -20.67 -6.98 20.18
C PRO A 10 -20.30 -7.43 21.59
N ALA A 11 -20.27 -8.74 21.81
CA ALA A 11 -19.78 -9.32 23.04
C ALA A 11 -18.30 -8.98 23.25
N GLN A 12 -17.82 -9.06 24.51
CA GLN A 12 -16.39 -8.85 24.81
C GLN A 12 -15.51 -9.75 23.93
N SER A 13 -14.51 -9.14 23.31
CA SER A 13 -13.63 -9.78 22.34
C SER A 13 -12.18 -9.80 22.85
N LYS A 14 -11.47 -10.91 22.58
CA LYS A 14 -10.05 -11.07 22.88
C LYS A 14 -9.13 -10.43 21.82
N TRP A 15 -9.67 -10.02 20.68
CA TRP A 15 -8.88 -9.55 19.55
C TRP A 15 -8.06 -8.29 19.84
N PRO A 16 -8.58 -7.27 20.57
CA PRO A 16 -7.78 -6.08 20.90
C PRO A 16 -6.54 -6.38 21.73
N ILE A 17 -6.63 -7.29 22.72
CA ILE A 17 -5.46 -7.63 23.55
C ILE A 17 -4.41 -8.42 22.74
N ILE A 18 -4.85 -9.31 21.85
CA ILE A 18 -3.95 -10.05 20.94
C ILE A 18 -3.28 -9.08 19.97
N ALA A 19 -4.02 -8.08 19.43
CA ALA A 19 -3.47 -7.04 18.58
C ALA A 19 -2.39 -6.24 19.30
N THR A 20 -2.64 -5.85 20.55
CA THR A 20 -1.67 -5.09 21.37
C THR A 20 -0.38 -5.87 21.59
N ILE A 21 -0.49 -7.14 21.96
CA ILE A 21 0.67 -8.02 22.15
C ILE A 21 1.43 -8.20 20.83
N GLY A 22 0.72 -8.49 19.74
CA GLY A 22 1.30 -8.66 18.40
C GLY A 22 2.02 -7.39 17.94
N MET A 23 1.39 -6.21 18.08
CA MET A 23 1.96 -4.93 17.69
C MET A 23 3.22 -4.60 18.52
N ALA A 24 3.12 -4.71 19.85
CA ALA A 24 4.26 -4.46 20.75
C ALA A 24 5.46 -5.38 20.43
N THR A 25 5.20 -6.68 20.19
CA THR A 25 6.23 -7.65 19.83
C THR A 25 6.86 -7.33 18.46
N THR A 26 6.04 -6.97 17.47
CA THR A 26 6.51 -6.59 16.13
C THR A 26 7.41 -5.35 16.19
N VAL A 27 6.97 -4.28 16.87
CA VAL A 27 7.74 -3.03 17.00
C VAL A 27 9.03 -3.26 17.78
N TYR A 28 8.99 -4.02 18.89
CA TYR A 28 10.18 -4.36 19.64
C TYR A 28 11.19 -5.18 18.82
N GLY A 29 10.69 -6.15 18.04
CA GLY A 29 11.52 -6.96 17.15
C GLY A 29 12.20 -6.11 16.08
N LEU A 30 11.46 -5.19 15.46
CA LEU A 30 11.97 -4.27 14.46
C LEU A 30 13.04 -3.32 15.04
N ALA A 31 12.76 -2.74 16.21
CA ALA A 31 13.71 -1.86 16.88
C ALA A 31 15.01 -2.59 17.25
N THR A 32 14.89 -3.82 17.78
CA THR A 32 16.05 -4.66 18.08
C THR A 32 16.85 -4.97 16.82
N TRP A 33 16.18 -5.34 15.73
CA TRP A 33 16.82 -5.63 14.45
C TRP A 33 17.62 -4.44 13.93
N PHE A 34 17.03 -3.25 13.89
CA PHE A 34 17.71 -2.04 13.42
C PHE A 34 18.87 -1.62 14.32
N ASN A 35 18.71 -1.73 15.64
CA ASN A 35 19.82 -1.48 16.57
C ASN A 35 20.99 -2.44 16.38
N ASP A 36 20.70 -3.72 16.16
CA ASP A 36 21.72 -4.73 15.93
C ASP A 36 22.44 -4.53 14.58
N LEU A 37 21.70 -4.15 13.53
CA LEU A 37 22.27 -3.77 12.24
C LEU A 37 23.19 -2.53 12.36
N HIS A 38 22.74 -1.51 13.08
CA HIS A 38 23.55 -0.30 13.31
C HIS A 38 24.83 -0.61 14.12
N ALA A 39 24.71 -1.49 15.11
CA ALA A 39 25.83 -1.92 15.94
C ALA A 39 26.73 -3.00 15.26
N GLN A 40 26.43 -3.35 13.99
CA GLN A 40 27.14 -4.38 13.21
C GLN A 40 27.26 -5.73 13.95
N ARG A 41 26.24 -6.10 14.73
CA ARG A 41 26.23 -7.38 15.45
C ARG A 41 26.04 -8.54 14.47
N ALA A 42 26.89 -9.55 14.58
CA ALA A 42 26.82 -10.74 13.70
C ALA A 42 25.54 -11.58 13.88
N GLN A 43 24.92 -11.51 15.06
CA GLN A 43 23.68 -12.23 15.36
C GLN A 43 22.65 -11.26 15.96
N SER A 44 21.44 -11.32 15.45
CA SER A 44 20.29 -10.55 15.96
C SER A 44 19.09 -11.47 16.18
N HIS A 45 18.44 -11.32 17.31
CA HIS A 45 17.13 -11.94 17.59
C HIS A 45 15.96 -11.10 17.04
N GLY A 46 16.23 -9.88 16.56
CA GLY A 46 15.23 -8.96 16.03
C GLY A 46 14.31 -9.56 14.97
N PRO A 47 14.83 -10.21 13.90
CA PRO A 47 14.02 -10.84 12.85
C PRO A 47 13.07 -11.92 13.38
N LEU A 48 13.53 -12.73 14.34
CA LEU A 48 12.71 -13.78 14.97
C LEU A 48 11.55 -13.16 15.77
N ILE A 49 11.85 -12.16 16.60
CA ILE A 49 10.85 -11.47 17.43
C ILE A 49 9.84 -10.75 16.53
N PHE A 50 10.31 -10.07 15.47
CA PHE A 50 9.46 -9.42 14.46
C PHE A 50 8.50 -10.42 13.81
N SER A 51 9.02 -11.60 13.41
CA SER A 51 8.21 -12.65 12.78
C SER A 51 7.15 -13.21 13.73
N ILE A 52 7.50 -13.43 15.00
CA ILE A 52 6.54 -13.88 16.03
C ILE A 52 5.41 -12.84 16.19
N GLY A 53 5.75 -11.54 16.29
CA GLY A 53 4.77 -10.48 16.36
C GLY A 53 3.85 -10.45 15.13
N GLY A 54 4.42 -10.59 13.93
CA GLY A 54 3.68 -10.70 12.68
C GLY A 54 2.70 -11.88 12.65
N LEU A 55 3.10 -13.04 13.17
CA LEU A 55 2.21 -14.21 13.29
C LEU A 55 1.04 -13.94 14.26
N PHE A 56 1.28 -13.26 15.39
CA PHE A 56 0.21 -12.84 16.29
C PHE A 56 -0.77 -11.89 15.59
N LEU A 57 -0.29 -10.92 14.83
CA LEU A 57 -1.13 -10.00 14.07
C LEU A 57 -1.92 -10.73 12.97
N ALA A 58 -1.30 -11.65 12.25
CA ALA A 58 -1.98 -12.48 11.26
C ALA A 58 -3.10 -13.31 11.91
N TYR A 59 -2.81 -14.00 13.02
CA TYR A 59 -3.80 -14.77 13.78
C TYR A 59 -4.97 -13.89 14.23
N MET A 60 -4.67 -12.69 14.76
CA MET A 60 -5.68 -11.74 15.16
C MET A 60 -6.57 -11.32 14.00
N LEU A 61 -5.99 -10.93 12.86
CA LEU A 61 -6.74 -10.51 11.67
C LEU A 61 -7.66 -11.61 11.16
N PHE A 62 -7.16 -12.83 11.00
CA PHE A 62 -7.96 -13.96 10.56
C PHE A 62 -9.11 -14.28 11.53
N GLY A 63 -8.83 -14.25 12.82
CA GLY A 63 -9.84 -14.51 13.84
C GLY A 63 -10.87 -13.41 13.94
N TRP A 64 -10.45 -12.15 13.92
CA TRP A 64 -11.35 -11.00 13.99
C TRP A 64 -12.26 -10.92 12.77
N PHE A 65 -11.70 -10.96 11.56
CA PHE A 65 -12.52 -10.98 10.34
C PHE A 65 -13.41 -12.22 10.26
N GLY A 66 -12.95 -13.37 10.79
CA GLY A 66 -13.79 -14.56 10.92
C GLY A 66 -15.01 -14.33 11.82
N ALA A 67 -14.85 -13.60 12.94
CA ALA A 67 -15.95 -13.22 13.83
C ALA A 67 -16.91 -12.25 13.11
N VAL A 68 -16.40 -11.20 12.49
CA VAL A 68 -17.20 -10.23 11.71
C VAL A 68 -18.02 -10.91 10.60
N ILE A 69 -17.44 -11.87 9.90
CA ILE A 69 -18.16 -12.65 8.87
C ILE A 69 -19.30 -13.48 9.49
N LYS A 70 -19.07 -14.10 10.65
CA LYS A 70 -20.10 -14.87 11.35
C LYS A 70 -21.25 -13.99 11.81
N GLU A 71 -20.95 -12.84 12.40
CA GLU A 71 -21.93 -11.85 12.86
C GLU A 71 -22.77 -11.29 11.69
N SER A 72 -22.10 -10.92 10.59
CA SER A 72 -22.78 -10.46 9.37
C SER A 72 -23.73 -11.51 8.79
N ARG A 73 -23.31 -12.78 8.75
CA ARG A 73 -24.14 -13.88 8.26
C ARG A 73 -25.29 -14.25 9.19
N ALA A 74 -25.15 -13.96 10.48
CA ALA A 74 -26.23 -14.12 11.47
C ALA A 74 -27.27 -12.99 11.40
N GLY A 75 -27.08 -11.99 10.50
CA GLY A 75 -28.01 -10.87 10.35
C GLY A 75 -28.03 -9.91 11.54
N LEU A 76 -26.94 -9.84 12.32
CA LEU A 76 -26.87 -9.01 13.54
C LEU A 76 -26.65 -7.52 13.23
N TYR A 77 -26.30 -7.16 12.00
CA TYR A 77 -25.98 -5.81 11.62
C TYR A 77 -27.18 -5.05 11.10
N SER A 78 -27.55 -3.96 11.78
CA SER A 78 -28.61 -3.06 11.38
C SER A 78 -28.16 -2.10 10.26
N ALA A 79 -29.11 -1.42 9.63
CA ALA A 79 -28.83 -0.37 8.64
C ALA A 79 -27.97 0.77 9.24
N GLN A 80 -28.07 1.05 10.54
CA GLN A 80 -27.20 2.02 11.22
C GLN A 80 -25.77 1.51 11.30
N MET A 81 -25.54 0.25 11.59
CA MET A 81 -24.19 -0.35 11.58
C MET A 81 -23.57 -0.36 10.19
N ASP A 82 -24.35 -0.66 9.14
CA ASP A 82 -23.85 -0.59 7.76
C ASP A 82 -23.35 0.83 7.43
N ARG A 83 -24.10 1.88 7.82
CA ARG A 83 -23.62 3.26 7.68
C ARG A 83 -22.34 3.53 8.48
N SER A 84 -22.23 3.01 9.71
CA SER A 84 -21.04 3.16 10.54
C SER A 84 -19.81 2.50 9.92
N PHE A 85 -19.97 1.30 9.35
CA PHE A 85 -18.89 0.61 8.65
C PHE A 85 -18.45 1.36 7.38
N ARG A 86 -19.38 1.96 6.64
CA ARG A 86 -19.07 2.81 5.47
C ARG A 86 -18.27 4.04 5.88
N TRP A 87 -18.66 4.73 6.94
CA TRP A 87 -17.90 5.83 7.49
C TRP A 87 -16.52 5.39 7.99
N GLY A 88 -16.44 4.25 8.68
CA GLY A 88 -15.17 3.66 9.11
C GLY A 88 -14.23 3.39 7.94
N MET A 89 -14.74 2.80 6.84
CA MET A 89 -13.95 2.56 5.63
C MET A 89 -13.53 3.86 4.95
N SER A 90 -14.39 4.87 4.91
CA SER A 90 -14.05 6.18 4.35
C SER A 90 -12.91 6.85 5.12
N TRP A 91 -12.95 6.83 6.47
CA TRP A 91 -11.88 7.34 7.31
C TRP A 91 -10.59 6.54 7.19
N PHE A 92 -10.69 5.21 7.04
CA PHE A 92 -9.53 4.37 6.77
C PHE A 92 -8.86 4.77 5.45
N ILE A 93 -9.62 4.88 4.35
CA ILE A 93 -9.07 5.32 3.06
C ILE A 93 -8.49 6.73 3.16
N PHE A 94 -9.14 7.64 3.90
CA PHE A 94 -8.61 8.99 4.13
C PHE A 94 -7.25 8.96 4.83
N SER A 95 -7.07 8.09 5.84
CA SER A 95 -5.77 7.94 6.51
C SER A 95 -4.67 7.44 5.56
N GLU A 96 -5.02 6.53 4.64
CA GLU A 96 -4.09 6.03 3.62
C GLU A 96 -3.74 7.10 2.56
N VAL A 97 -4.72 7.95 2.19
CA VAL A 97 -4.47 9.13 1.35
C VAL A 97 -3.46 10.06 2.04
N MET A 98 -3.64 10.33 3.34
CA MET A 98 -2.70 11.17 4.10
C MET A 98 -1.32 10.53 4.24
N PHE A 99 -1.25 9.20 4.37
CA PHE A 99 0.00 8.45 4.38
C PHE A 99 0.79 8.69 3.07
N PHE A 100 0.17 8.49 1.91
CA PHE A 100 0.82 8.76 0.63
C PHE A 100 1.10 10.24 0.41
N ALA A 101 0.21 11.13 0.85
CA ALA A 101 0.42 12.59 0.76
C ALA A 101 1.69 13.03 1.50
N ALA A 102 2.05 12.38 2.61
CA ALA A 102 3.30 12.66 3.31
C ALA A 102 4.54 12.32 2.45
N PHE A 103 4.54 11.18 1.74
CA PHE A 103 5.65 10.80 0.85
C PHE A 103 5.69 11.64 -0.43
N PHE A 104 4.55 11.93 -1.05
CA PHE A 104 4.50 12.87 -2.17
C PHE A 104 4.93 14.27 -1.74
N GLY A 105 4.56 14.71 -0.54
CA GLY A 105 5.02 15.97 0.06
C GLY A 105 6.53 15.99 0.29
N ALA A 106 7.12 14.89 0.73
CA ALA A 106 8.56 14.75 0.87
C ALA A 106 9.26 14.83 -0.50
N LEU A 107 8.76 14.12 -1.52
CA LEU A 107 9.27 14.21 -2.89
C LEU A 107 9.18 15.63 -3.43
N PHE A 108 8.03 16.29 -3.24
CA PHE A 108 7.83 17.69 -3.64
C PHE A 108 8.83 18.62 -2.95
N TYR A 109 9.01 18.47 -1.62
CA TYR A 109 9.94 19.29 -0.85
C TYR A 109 11.38 19.12 -1.33
N VAL A 110 11.82 17.89 -1.55
CA VAL A 110 13.17 17.61 -2.04
C VAL A 110 13.38 18.21 -3.41
N ARG A 111 12.45 18.01 -4.31
CA ARG A 111 12.54 18.43 -5.70
C ARG A 111 12.49 19.95 -5.86
N THR A 112 11.62 20.61 -5.10
CA THR A 112 11.32 22.04 -5.29
C THR A 112 12.15 22.96 -4.39
N PHE A 113 12.60 22.47 -3.22
CA PHE A 113 13.31 23.28 -2.24
C PHE A 113 14.70 22.75 -1.91
N ALA A 114 14.80 21.55 -1.35
CA ALA A 114 16.07 21.05 -0.82
C ALA A 114 17.14 20.87 -1.92
N GLY A 115 16.79 20.32 -3.07
CA GLY A 115 17.69 20.15 -4.20
C GLY A 115 18.21 21.48 -4.75
N PRO A 116 17.33 22.44 -5.14
CA PRO A 116 17.75 23.78 -5.57
C PRO A 116 18.63 24.50 -4.54
N TRP A 117 18.32 24.43 -3.24
CA TRP A 117 19.14 25.04 -2.19
C TRP A 117 20.56 24.48 -2.12
N LEU A 118 20.71 23.15 -2.28
CA LEU A 118 22.03 22.51 -2.37
C LEU A 118 22.76 22.91 -3.65
N GLY A 119 22.06 23.17 -4.74
CA GLY A 119 22.57 23.68 -5.99
C GLY A 119 22.92 25.18 -6.00
N GLY A 120 22.68 25.89 -4.89
CA GLY A 120 23.00 27.31 -4.76
C GLY A 120 21.83 28.26 -5.05
N GLU A 121 20.64 27.75 -5.29
CA GLU A 121 19.48 28.56 -5.61
C GLU A 121 18.66 28.92 -4.35
N GLY A 122 18.01 30.09 -4.42
CA GLY A 122 17.03 30.53 -3.41
C GLY A 122 17.63 30.99 -2.08
N ALA A 123 16.75 31.17 -1.08
CA ALA A 123 17.07 31.78 0.21
C ALA A 123 18.06 30.97 1.07
N LYS A 124 18.21 29.68 0.83
CA LYS A 124 19.11 28.78 1.55
C LYS A 124 20.24 28.25 0.66
N GLY A 125 20.50 28.89 -0.45
CA GLY A 125 21.57 28.53 -1.40
C GLY A 125 22.99 28.56 -0.81
N ILE A 126 23.20 29.13 0.38
CA ILE A 126 24.47 29.10 1.11
C ILE A 126 24.94 27.66 1.40
N ALA A 127 24.03 26.68 1.43
CA ALA A 127 24.37 25.27 1.58
C ALA A 127 25.28 24.75 0.44
N HIS A 128 25.26 25.40 -0.72
CA HIS A 128 26.14 25.09 -1.85
C HIS A 128 27.65 25.26 -1.51
N SER A 129 27.99 26.09 -0.53
CA SER A 129 29.38 26.24 -0.08
C SER A 129 29.97 24.94 0.47
N LEU A 130 29.16 24.00 0.91
CA LEU A 130 29.58 22.67 1.37
C LEU A 130 29.98 21.76 0.20
N TRP A 131 29.33 21.93 -0.95
CA TRP A 131 29.55 21.15 -2.17
C TRP A 131 29.60 22.07 -3.41
N PRO A 132 30.67 22.87 -3.59
CA PRO A 132 30.70 23.89 -4.64
C PRO A 132 30.64 23.36 -6.08
N ASN A 133 30.96 22.10 -6.28
CA ASN A 133 30.94 21.44 -7.59
C ASN A 133 29.59 20.74 -7.88
N PHE A 134 28.66 20.72 -6.92
CA PHE A 134 27.38 20.08 -7.11
C PHE A 134 26.45 20.94 -7.97
N GLN A 135 25.88 20.33 -9.00
CA GLN A 135 24.83 20.93 -9.84
C GLN A 135 23.52 20.15 -9.64
N TYR A 136 22.49 20.88 -9.27
CA TYR A 136 21.19 20.27 -9.10
C TYR A 136 20.50 20.06 -10.44
N VAL A 137 20.20 18.81 -10.75
CA VAL A 137 19.38 18.39 -11.90
C VAL A 137 18.46 17.29 -11.43
N TRP A 138 17.17 17.39 -11.73
CA TRP A 138 16.23 16.31 -11.46
C TRP A 138 15.94 15.51 -12.74
N PRO A 139 15.90 14.17 -12.71
CA PRO A 139 16.18 13.25 -11.59
C PRO A 139 17.61 13.33 -11.08
N LEU A 140 17.77 13.21 -9.73
CA LEU A 140 19.07 13.37 -9.09
C LEU A 140 19.93 12.12 -9.29
N LEU A 141 20.66 12.06 -10.42
CA LEU A 141 21.58 10.98 -10.75
C LEU A 141 22.99 11.20 -10.16
N HIS A 142 23.32 12.43 -9.72
CA HIS A 142 24.59 12.76 -9.10
C HIS A 142 24.35 13.34 -7.72
N SER A 143 24.74 12.59 -6.69
CA SER A 143 24.66 13.06 -5.31
C SER A 143 25.76 14.06 -4.97
N PRO A 144 25.56 15.02 -4.04
CA PRO A 144 26.60 15.93 -3.59
C PRO A 144 27.81 15.18 -3.02
N ASP A 145 27.61 14.07 -2.35
CA ASP A 145 28.65 13.18 -1.84
C ASP A 145 28.46 11.77 -2.41
N PRO A 146 29.12 11.42 -3.52
CA PRO A 146 29.02 10.10 -4.13
C PRO A 146 29.72 9.00 -3.34
N THR A 147 30.52 9.33 -2.32
CA THR A 147 31.19 8.34 -1.47
C THR A 147 30.23 7.75 -0.43
N LEU A 148 29.33 8.58 0.08
CA LEU A 148 28.29 8.17 1.02
C LEU A 148 27.04 7.65 0.31
N PHE A 149 26.70 8.23 -0.84
CA PHE A 149 25.50 7.91 -1.62
C PHE A 149 25.89 7.59 -3.06
N PRO A 150 26.13 6.30 -3.37
CA PRO A 150 26.46 5.87 -4.73
C PRO A 150 25.35 6.29 -5.70
N SER A 151 25.73 6.99 -6.75
CA SER A 151 24.78 7.46 -7.75
C SER A 151 24.25 6.32 -8.61
N PRO A 152 22.96 6.30 -8.98
CA PRO A 152 22.44 5.35 -9.97
C PRO A 152 23.02 5.69 -11.36
N LYS A 153 23.09 4.68 -12.23
CA LYS A 153 23.58 4.88 -13.61
C LYS A 153 22.53 5.55 -14.48
N GLU A 154 21.29 5.08 -14.35
CA GLU A 154 20.16 5.51 -15.16
C GLU A 154 18.87 5.48 -14.34
N ILE A 155 17.82 6.10 -14.85
CA ILE A 155 16.46 6.04 -14.30
C ILE A 155 15.68 4.87 -14.93
N VAL A 156 14.64 4.43 -14.25
CA VAL A 156 13.67 3.50 -14.83
C VAL A 156 12.93 4.18 -15.98
N ASN A 157 12.90 3.55 -17.15
CA ASN A 157 12.20 4.10 -18.31
C ASN A 157 10.67 4.04 -18.12
N PRO A 158 9.96 5.18 -18.03
CA PRO A 158 8.51 5.22 -17.81
C PRO A 158 7.69 4.46 -18.85
N TRP A 159 8.18 4.41 -20.08
CA TRP A 159 7.44 3.91 -21.23
C TRP A 159 7.56 2.40 -21.47
N HIS A 160 8.30 1.68 -20.62
CA HIS A 160 8.41 0.22 -20.62
C HIS A 160 7.47 -0.42 -19.60
N LEU A 161 8.02 -1.12 -18.60
CA LEU A 161 7.23 -1.81 -17.56
C LEU A 161 6.28 -0.88 -16.80
N PRO A 162 6.63 0.36 -16.43
CA PRO A 162 5.70 1.23 -15.70
C PRO A 162 4.44 1.58 -16.50
N LEU A 163 4.56 1.79 -17.82
CA LEU A 163 3.38 2.02 -18.68
C LEU A 163 2.50 0.76 -18.76
N VAL A 164 3.10 -0.42 -18.91
CA VAL A 164 2.36 -1.70 -18.90
C VAL A 164 1.64 -1.86 -17.57
N ASN A 165 2.31 -1.61 -16.45
CA ASN A 165 1.73 -1.64 -15.11
C ASN A 165 0.54 -0.67 -14.97
N THR A 166 0.65 0.51 -15.54
CA THR A 166 -0.45 1.50 -15.56
C THR A 166 -1.66 0.95 -16.32
N ILE A 167 -1.45 0.37 -17.50
CA ILE A 167 -2.53 -0.23 -18.29
C ILE A 167 -3.18 -1.39 -17.53
N LEU A 168 -2.39 -2.27 -16.92
CA LEU A 168 -2.88 -3.41 -16.14
C LEU A 168 -3.76 -2.95 -14.97
N LEU A 169 -3.28 -1.98 -14.20
CA LEU A 169 -3.97 -1.53 -12.99
C LEU A 169 -5.24 -0.74 -13.34
N VAL A 170 -5.18 0.18 -14.31
CA VAL A 170 -6.37 0.91 -14.79
C VAL A 170 -7.40 -0.06 -15.39
N SER A 171 -6.97 -1.07 -16.14
CA SER A 171 -7.87 -2.11 -16.65
C SER A 171 -8.53 -2.90 -15.50
N SER A 172 -7.78 -3.17 -14.43
CA SER A 172 -8.30 -3.86 -13.25
C SER A 172 -9.35 -3.04 -12.50
N SER A 173 -9.25 -1.72 -12.54
CA SER A 173 -10.25 -0.79 -11.99
C SER A 173 -11.60 -0.93 -12.70
N PHE A 174 -11.59 -1.05 -14.02
CA PHE A 174 -12.82 -1.32 -14.78
C PHE A 174 -13.39 -2.72 -14.47
N THR A 175 -12.54 -3.74 -14.40
CA THR A 175 -13.01 -5.11 -14.14
C THR A 175 -13.61 -5.28 -12.75
N VAL A 176 -13.06 -4.65 -11.70
CA VAL A 176 -13.68 -4.68 -10.35
C VAL A 176 -15.00 -3.92 -10.33
N THR A 177 -15.13 -2.83 -11.09
CA THR A 177 -16.39 -2.10 -11.25
C THR A 177 -17.45 -2.95 -11.93
N PHE A 178 -17.10 -3.69 -12.99
CA PHE A 178 -18.01 -4.64 -13.64
C PHE A 178 -18.39 -5.80 -12.71
N ALA A 179 -17.47 -6.28 -11.89
CA ALA A 179 -17.76 -7.27 -10.86
C ALA A 179 -18.78 -6.72 -9.85
N HIS A 180 -18.62 -5.48 -9.39
CA HIS A 180 -19.57 -4.85 -8.46
C HIS A 180 -20.95 -4.67 -9.11
N HIS A 181 -21.00 -4.24 -10.37
CA HIS A 181 -22.27 -4.14 -11.09
C HIS A 181 -22.95 -5.51 -11.26
N ALA A 182 -22.17 -6.56 -11.57
CA ALA A 182 -22.69 -7.91 -11.66
C ALA A 182 -23.24 -8.44 -10.31
N LEU A 183 -22.64 -8.07 -9.18
CA LEU A 183 -23.11 -8.39 -7.84
C LEU A 183 -24.50 -7.76 -7.59
N LYS A 184 -24.64 -6.46 -7.86
CA LYS A 184 -25.92 -5.73 -7.71
C LYS A 184 -27.06 -6.32 -8.53
N HIS A 185 -26.74 -6.89 -9.69
CA HIS A 185 -27.73 -7.53 -10.57
C HIS A 185 -27.84 -9.05 -10.38
N SER A 186 -27.26 -9.58 -9.30
CA SER A 186 -27.27 -11.02 -8.98
C SER A 186 -26.73 -11.94 -10.08
N LYS A 187 -25.88 -11.42 -10.99
CA LYS A 187 -25.27 -12.17 -12.09
C LYS A 187 -24.00 -12.89 -11.62
N ARG A 188 -24.16 -13.94 -10.80
CA ARG A 188 -23.05 -14.62 -10.11
C ARG A 188 -21.94 -15.14 -11.01
N GLY A 189 -22.23 -15.59 -12.23
CA GLY A 189 -21.24 -16.07 -13.18
C GLY A 189 -20.29 -14.94 -13.64
N LEU A 190 -20.85 -13.80 -14.05
CA LEU A 190 -20.10 -12.63 -14.46
C LEU A 190 -19.32 -12.00 -13.31
N LEU A 191 -19.92 -11.97 -12.11
CA LEU A 191 -19.24 -11.50 -10.90
C LEU A 191 -17.94 -12.28 -10.66
N LYS A 192 -17.99 -13.62 -10.68
CA LYS A 192 -16.81 -14.48 -10.48
C LYS A 192 -15.76 -14.26 -11.56
N ALA A 193 -16.17 -14.16 -12.82
CA ALA A 193 -15.26 -13.97 -13.96
C ALA A 193 -14.54 -12.61 -13.86
N TRP A 194 -15.28 -11.52 -13.66
CA TRP A 194 -14.70 -10.18 -13.56
C TRP A 194 -13.78 -10.04 -12.36
N LEU A 195 -14.18 -10.56 -11.19
CA LEU A 195 -13.35 -10.49 -9.99
C LEU A 195 -12.08 -11.35 -10.13
N ALA A 196 -12.18 -12.54 -10.71
CA ALA A 196 -11.00 -13.37 -11.01
C ALA A 196 -10.04 -12.66 -11.96
N LEU A 197 -10.56 -12.01 -13.01
CA LEU A 197 -9.75 -11.22 -13.94
C LEU A 197 -9.06 -10.05 -13.22
N THR A 198 -9.77 -9.33 -12.33
CA THR A 198 -9.16 -8.26 -11.52
C THR A 198 -7.97 -8.77 -10.70
N ILE A 199 -8.12 -9.93 -10.05
CA ILE A 199 -7.06 -10.55 -9.25
C ILE A 199 -5.87 -10.94 -10.12
N VAL A 200 -6.11 -11.53 -11.30
CA VAL A 200 -5.03 -11.88 -12.24
C VAL A 200 -4.28 -10.64 -12.72
N LEU A 201 -4.99 -9.56 -13.06
CA LEU A 201 -4.36 -8.29 -13.45
C LEU A 201 -3.52 -7.70 -12.30
N GLY A 202 -4.02 -7.74 -11.06
CA GLY A 202 -3.26 -7.30 -9.88
C GLY A 202 -2.01 -8.14 -9.62
N LEU A 203 -2.09 -9.47 -9.75
CA LEU A 203 -0.92 -10.35 -9.63
C LEU A 203 0.09 -10.12 -10.75
N THR A 204 -0.36 -9.88 -11.97
CA THR A 204 0.51 -9.56 -13.11
C THR A 204 1.23 -8.24 -12.88
N PHE A 205 0.51 -7.21 -12.36
CA PHE A 205 1.12 -5.95 -11.95
C PHE A 205 2.26 -6.17 -10.94
N LEU A 206 2.01 -6.96 -9.88
CA LEU A 206 3.02 -7.25 -8.86
C LEU A 206 4.22 -8.00 -9.44
N ALA A 207 4.01 -8.92 -10.37
CA ALA A 207 5.10 -9.63 -11.05
C ALA A 207 5.94 -8.66 -11.90
N CYS A 208 5.32 -7.77 -12.67
CA CYS A 208 6.03 -6.75 -13.44
C CYS A 208 6.79 -5.78 -12.53
N GLN A 209 6.19 -5.36 -11.40
CA GLN A 209 6.86 -4.49 -10.42
C GLN A 209 8.08 -5.17 -9.77
N ALA A 210 7.97 -6.46 -9.46
CA ALA A 210 9.11 -7.24 -8.94
C ALA A 210 10.24 -7.33 -9.98
N THR A 211 9.90 -7.55 -11.26
CA THR A 211 10.89 -7.57 -12.36
C THR A 211 11.58 -6.21 -12.50
N GLU A 212 10.81 -5.12 -12.47
CA GLU A 212 11.32 -3.75 -12.52
C GLU A 212 12.31 -3.48 -11.36
N TYR A 213 12.02 -3.95 -10.15
CA TYR A 213 12.93 -3.81 -9.01
C TYR A 213 14.23 -4.60 -9.18
N VAL A 214 14.15 -5.81 -9.74
CA VAL A 214 15.37 -6.60 -10.05
C VAL A 214 16.23 -5.85 -11.06
N GLU A 215 15.64 -5.33 -12.14
CA GLU A 215 16.33 -4.53 -13.15
C GLU A 215 16.93 -3.25 -12.52
N ALA A 216 16.16 -2.51 -11.72
CA ALA A 216 16.61 -1.31 -11.03
C ALA A 216 17.87 -1.57 -10.17
N TYR A 217 17.87 -2.65 -9.38
CA TYR A 217 18.99 -2.99 -8.50
C TYR A 217 20.22 -3.50 -9.25
N HIS A 218 20.06 -4.37 -10.25
CA HIS A 218 21.16 -5.06 -10.90
C HIS A 218 21.74 -4.31 -12.11
N GLU A 219 20.89 -3.68 -12.89
CA GLU A 219 21.30 -3.06 -14.16
C GLU A 219 21.50 -1.56 -14.01
N LEU A 220 20.51 -0.86 -13.39
CA LEU A 220 20.56 0.59 -13.28
C LEU A 220 21.36 1.08 -12.06
N GLY A 221 21.70 0.20 -11.12
CA GLY A 221 22.34 0.58 -9.86
C GLY A 221 21.47 1.49 -8.98
N LEU A 222 20.16 1.54 -9.29
CA LEU A 222 19.18 2.29 -8.52
C LEU A 222 18.75 1.46 -7.33
N THR A 223 19.12 1.89 -6.14
CA THR A 223 18.87 1.18 -4.88
C THR A 223 18.26 2.14 -3.85
N LEU A 224 17.76 1.59 -2.74
CA LEU A 224 17.29 2.41 -1.62
C LEU A 224 18.40 3.35 -1.08
N GLY A 225 19.66 2.94 -1.19
CA GLY A 225 20.85 3.71 -0.78
C GLY A 225 21.39 4.68 -1.83
N SER A 226 20.82 4.76 -3.03
CA SER A 226 21.30 5.63 -4.14
C SER A 226 20.96 7.12 -3.95
N GLY A 227 21.01 7.61 -2.71
CA GLY A 227 20.65 8.98 -2.38
C GLY A 227 19.13 9.22 -2.35
N ILE A 228 18.75 10.50 -2.39
CA ILE A 228 17.35 10.88 -2.14
C ILE A 228 16.41 10.46 -3.27
N TYR A 229 16.90 10.38 -4.52
CA TYR A 229 16.09 9.90 -5.65
C TYR A 229 15.73 8.42 -5.45
N GLY A 230 16.73 7.55 -5.20
CA GLY A 230 16.47 6.14 -4.94
C GLY A 230 15.61 5.91 -3.70
N SER A 231 15.88 6.63 -2.61
CA SER A 231 15.09 6.52 -1.37
C SER A 231 13.62 6.89 -1.60
N THR A 232 13.33 8.03 -2.25
CA THR A 232 11.95 8.46 -2.51
C THR A 232 11.26 7.54 -3.50
N PHE A 233 11.96 7.07 -4.54
CA PHE A 233 11.46 6.11 -5.50
C PHE A 233 10.98 4.82 -4.83
N PHE A 234 11.88 4.15 -4.08
CA PHE A 234 11.55 2.86 -3.46
C PHE A 234 10.57 2.97 -2.29
N MET A 235 10.59 4.08 -1.53
CA MET A 235 9.61 4.28 -0.47
C MET A 235 8.20 4.44 -1.04
N LEU A 236 8.03 5.29 -2.06
CA LEU A 236 6.73 5.53 -2.68
C LEU A 236 6.22 4.28 -3.42
N THR A 237 7.02 3.71 -4.32
CA THR A 237 6.60 2.55 -5.12
C THR A 237 6.51 1.27 -4.29
N GLY A 238 7.38 1.10 -3.28
CA GLY A 238 7.38 -0.06 -2.39
C GLY A 238 6.17 -0.10 -1.47
N PHE A 239 5.81 1.02 -0.83
CA PHE A 239 4.56 1.08 -0.06
C PHE A 239 3.34 0.88 -0.94
N HIS A 240 3.34 1.44 -2.15
CA HIS A 240 2.27 1.17 -3.10
C HIS A 240 2.18 -0.33 -3.44
N GLY A 241 3.29 -0.99 -3.73
CA GLY A 241 3.32 -2.43 -3.99
C GLY A 241 2.80 -3.27 -2.81
N ALA A 242 3.09 -2.85 -1.56
CA ALA A 242 2.51 -3.47 -0.37
C ALA A 242 0.98 -3.30 -0.31
N HIS A 243 0.46 -2.11 -0.68
CA HIS A 243 -0.98 -1.84 -0.75
C HIS A 243 -1.66 -2.63 -1.86
N VAL A 244 -1.03 -2.76 -3.05
CA VAL A 244 -1.54 -3.64 -4.13
C VAL A 244 -1.59 -5.09 -3.68
N THR A 245 -0.57 -5.56 -2.96
CA THR A 245 -0.53 -6.92 -2.40
C THR A 245 -1.68 -7.14 -1.42
N MET A 246 -1.91 -6.19 -0.50
CA MET A 246 -3.01 -6.26 0.46
C MET A 246 -4.37 -6.21 -0.25
N GLY A 247 -4.55 -5.32 -1.24
CA GLY A 247 -5.77 -5.23 -2.04
C GLY A 247 -6.05 -6.51 -2.82
N THR A 248 -5.03 -7.11 -3.44
CA THR A 248 -5.15 -8.39 -4.15
C THR A 248 -5.54 -9.52 -3.19
N LEU A 249 -4.98 -9.55 -1.99
CA LEU A 249 -5.37 -10.49 -0.94
C LEU A 249 -6.84 -10.29 -0.52
N MET A 250 -7.25 -9.04 -0.29
CA MET A 250 -8.64 -8.72 0.05
C MET A 250 -9.60 -9.18 -1.04
N LEU A 251 -9.34 -8.87 -2.31
CA LEU A 251 -10.16 -9.30 -3.44
C LEU A 251 -10.19 -10.83 -3.57
N SER A 252 -9.08 -11.51 -3.31
CA SER A 252 -9.01 -12.98 -3.30
C SER A 252 -9.90 -13.59 -2.21
N ILE A 253 -9.89 -13.02 -1.00
CA ILE A 253 -10.80 -13.40 0.08
C ILE A 253 -12.26 -13.16 -0.33
N MET A 254 -12.55 -12.02 -0.99
CA MET A 254 -13.90 -11.75 -1.49
C MET A 254 -14.32 -12.78 -2.54
N LEU A 255 -13.43 -13.18 -3.46
CA LEU A 255 -13.72 -14.24 -4.43
C LEU A 255 -14.06 -15.57 -3.74
N ILE A 256 -13.28 -15.99 -2.75
CA ILE A 256 -13.56 -17.20 -1.96
C ILE A 256 -14.93 -17.11 -1.27
N ARG A 257 -15.26 -15.96 -0.70
CA ARG A 257 -16.57 -15.72 -0.07
C ARG A 257 -17.73 -15.78 -1.07
N ILE A 258 -17.54 -15.22 -2.29
CA ILE A 258 -18.53 -15.29 -3.38
C ILE A 258 -18.73 -16.74 -3.85
N LEU A 259 -17.64 -17.52 -3.96
CA LEU A 259 -17.73 -18.94 -4.29
C LEU A 259 -18.53 -19.74 -3.25
N ARG A 260 -18.43 -19.34 -1.98
CA ARG A 260 -19.20 -19.92 -0.85
C ARG A 260 -20.62 -19.36 -0.70
N GLY A 261 -21.04 -18.43 -1.57
CA GLY A 261 -22.39 -17.87 -1.54
C GLY A 261 -22.65 -16.87 -0.41
N HIS A 262 -21.61 -16.23 0.14
CA HIS A 262 -21.74 -15.34 1.31
C HIS A 262 -22.27 -13.93 1.00
N PHE A 263 -22.35 -13.53 -0.26
CA PHE A 263 -22.84 -12.22 -0.68
C PHE A 263 -24.13 -12.31 -1.48
N ASP A 264 -25.00 -11.32 -1.28
CA ASP A 264 -26.20 -11.05 -2.06
C ASP A 264 -26.26 -9.54 -2.41
N ALA A 265 -27.31 -9.12 -3.12
CA ALA A 265 -27.48 -7.74 -3.55
C ALA A 265 -27.73 -6.76 -2.39
N GLU A 266 -28.20 -7.26 -1.23
CA GLU A 266 -28.52 -6.45 -0.06
C GLU A 266 -27.35 -6.38 0.94
N HIS A 267 -26.58 -7.49 1.08
CA HIS A 267 -25.48 -7.62 2.04
C HIS A 267 -24.14 -7.71 1.33
N GLN A 268 -23.69 -6.59 0.76
CA GLN A 268 -22.49 -6.51 -0.10
C GLN A 268 -21.38 -5.60 0.43
N PHE A 269 -21.54 -4.97 1.61
CA PHE A 269 -20.59 -3.96 2.11
C PHE A 269 -19.14 -4.43 2.10
N GLY A 270 -18.85 -5.67 2.51
CA GLY A 270 -17.48 -6.18 2.53
C GLY A 270 -16.82 -6.20 1.14
N PHE A 271 -17.59 -6.51 0.09
CA PHE A 271 -17.10 -6.45 -1.30
C PHE A 271 -16.93 -4.99 -1.75
N GLU A 272 -17.87 -4.14 -1.42
CA GLU A 272 -17.84 -2.71 -1.74
C GLU A 272 -16.63 -2.02 -1.09
N ALA A 273 -16.35 -2.31 0.17
CA ALA A 273 -15.18 -1.80 0.88
C ALA A 273 -13.86 -2.25 0.22
N ALA A 274 -13.75 -3.52 -0.19
CA ALA A 274 -12.59 -4.02 -0.91
C ALA A 274 -12.42 -3.33 -2.29
N SER A 275 -13.54 -3.04 -2.99
CA SER A 275 -13.53 -2.30 -4.25
C SER A 275 -13.07 -0.84 -4.06
N TRP A 276 -13.53 -0.16 -2.99
CA TRP A 276 -13.06 1.19 -2.68
C TRP A 276 -11.56 1.24 -2.40
N TYR A 277 -11.06 0.27 -1.65
CA TYR A 277 -9.63 0.15 -1.39
C TYR A 277 -8.84 -0.07 -2.69
N TRP A 278 -9.32 -0.92 -3.58
CA TRP A 278 -8.68 -1.16 -4.88
C TRP A 278 -8.61 0.10 -5.74
N HIS A 279 -9.72 0.83 -5.85
CA HIS A 279 -9.75 2.11 -6.58
C HIS A 279 -8.82 3.17 -5.97
N PHE A 280 -8.71 3.22 -4.63
CA PHE A 280 -7.75 4.08 -3.96
C PHE A 280 -6.31 3.74 -4.41
N VAL A 281 -5.95 2.46 -4.41
CA VAL A 281 -4.62 1.99 -4.85
C VAL A 281 -4.35 2.37 -6.31
N ASP A 282 -5.34 2.21 -7.20
CA ASP A 282 -5.24 2.61 -8.62
C ASP A 282 -4.97 4.12 -8.78
N VAL A 283 -5.67 4.96 -8.02
CA VAL A 283 -5.49 6.42 -8.06
C VAL A 283 -4.09 6.82 -7.58
N VAL A 284 -3.61 6.19 -6.51
CA VAL A 284 -2.24 6.41 -6.02
C VAL A 284 -1.21 6.03 -7.09
N TRP A 285 -1.41 4.90 -7.80
CA TRP A 285 -0.51 4.49 -8.88
C TRP A 285 -0.42 5.53 -10.00
N ILE A 286 -1.55 6.07 -10.43
CA ILE A 286 -1.55 7.14 -11.45
C ILE A 286 -0.71 8.33 -10.97
N GLY A 287 -0.84 8.72 -9.70
CA GLY A 287 0.01 9.74 -9.09
C GLY A 287 1.50 9.36 -9.12
N LEU A 288 1.84 8.11 -8.78
CA LEU A 288 3.21 7.60 -8.85
C LEU A 288 3.75 7.63 -10.27
N PHE A 289 2.99 7.12 -11.23
CA PHE A 289 3.39 7.10 -12.62
C PHE A 289 3.73 8.51 -13.13
N VAL A 290 2.88 9.49 -12.82
CA VAL A 290 3.08 10.87 -13.26
C VAL A 290 4.25 11.54 -12.52
N PHE A 291 4.27 11.51 -11.18
CA PHE A 291 5.19 12.31 -10.39
C PHE A 291 6.54 11.65 -10.10
N VAL A 292 6.64 10.34 -10.19
CA VAL A 292 7.87 9.60 -9.88
C VAL A 292 8.56 9.10 -11.14
N TYR A 293 7.79 8.64 -12.14
CA TYR A 293 8.37 8.08 -13.36
C TYR A 293 8.46 9.06 -14.52
N VAL A 294 7.42 9.90 -14.75
CA VAL A 294 7.36 10.77 -15.93
C VAL A 294 7.97 12.14 -15.68
N LEU A 295 7.65 12.77 -14.56
CA LEU A 295 8.14 14.09 -14.17
C LEU A 295 9.39 14.00 -13.31
#